data_ccc27d474dfaf9de4530c847b506f1a4
#
_entry.id   ccc27d474dfaf9de4530c847b506f1a4
#
_cell.length_a   1.000
_cell.length_b   1.000
_cell.length_c   1.000
_cell.angle_alpha   90.00
_cell.angle_beta   90.00
_cell.angle_gamma   90.00
#
_symmetry.space_group_name_H-M   'P 1'
#
loop_
_entity.id
_entity.type
_entity.pdbx_description
1 polymer ?
#
loop_
_entity_poly.entity_id
_entity_poly.type
_entity_poly.pdbx_seq_one_letter_code
_entity_poly.pdbx_strand_id
1 'polypeptide(L)'
;AKASDEYKDKTAPFVSWLFDVVRASVVCETEDAIVHLFRAIEADPNIDIVRVKNRFNPPLFNGYRDILMNVAVKVENVSHLCELQIHLTAIKKSEPMHKSHAVYEFFRSFFLGNAEAVEQRLDMFCALPVDDAKDADELVEVMLGSGADAKLLDGLCALLTSIQESAGVVKVREAILAETERAFGAKSREAGVALWNLGNAYGDLGDHAKKRDAFERALPIYEREYGSDSAEVAPVLGSLGNAYDDLRDHTKARDTQE
;
A
#
# COMPACT_ATOMS: atom_id res chain seq x y z
N ALA A 1 18.29 -0.65 9.08
CA ALA A 1 18.03 -1.09 7.71
C ALA A 1 17.77 0.13 6.81
N LYS A 2 16.67 0.91 6.98
CA LYS A 2 16.34 2.07 6.14
C LYS A 2 17.52 3.05 5.96
N ALA A 3 18.17 3.44 7.06
CA ALA A 3 19.27 4.40 7.00
C ALA A 3 20.49 3.87 6.23
N SER A 4 20.82 2.58 6.34
CA SER A 4 21.96 1.99 5.62
C SER A 4 21.67 1.81 4.13
N ASP A 5 20.43 1.59 3.75
CA ASP A 5 20.04 1.36 2.35
C ASP A 5 19.85 2.68 1.57
N GLU A 6 19.19 3.67 2.20
CA GLU A 6 18.91 4.95 1.55
C GLU A 6 20.11 5.92 1.54
N TYR A 7 21.02 5.78 2.51
CA TYR A 7 22.14 6.72 2.72
C TYR A 7 23.51 6.05 2.70
N LYS A 8 23.64 4.91 1.98
CA LYS A 8 24.89 4.15 1.85
C LYS A 8 26.08 4.97 1.32
N ASP A 9 25.81 6.02 0.53
CA ASP A 9 26.82 6.90 -0.05
C ASP A 9 27.20 8.07 0.88
N LYS A 10 26.63 8.12 2.10
CA LYS A 10 26.88 9.15 3.09
C LYS A 10 27.84 8.66 4.17
N THR A 11 28.47 9.60 4.87
CA THR A 11 29.33 9.29 6.02
C THR A 11 28.52 8.75 7.20
N ALA A 12 29.03 7.71 7.85
CA ALA A 12 28.43 7.18 9.06
C ALA A 12 28.52 8.21 10.24
N PRO A 13 27.58 8.20 11.19
CA PRO A 13 26.46 7.24 11.29
C PRO A 13 25.29 7.58 10.37
N PHE A 14 24.82 6.61 9.57
CA PHE A 14 23.75 6.81 8.59
C PHE A 14 22.45 7.34 9.17
N VAL A 15 22.18 7.05 10.45
CA VAL A 15 20.98 7.52 11.16
C VAL A 15 20.91 9.04 11.25
N SER A 16 22.05 9.73 11.23
CA SER A 16 22.10 11.21 11.26
C SER A 16 21.55 11.88 10.00
N TRP A 17 21.35 11.12 8.93
CA TRP A 17 20.77 11.60 7.67
C TRP A 17 19.26 11.37 7.57
N LEU A 18 18.65 10.69 8.56
CA LEU A 18 17.20 10.49 8.60
C LEU A 18 16.50 11.73 9.19
N PHE A 19 15.64 12.34 8.39
CA PHE A 19 14.87 13.53 8.77
C PHE A 19 13.49 13.21 9.34
N ASP A 20 13.05 11.94 9.27
CA ASP A 20 11.71 11.49 9.66
C ASP A 20 11.71 10.51 10.86
N VAL A 21 12.76 10.52 11.68
CA VAL A 21 12.88 9.67 12.87
C VAL A 21 11.83 10.04 13.92
N VAL A 22 11.62 11.36 14.10
CA VAL A 22 10.56 11.89 14.95
C VAL A 22 9.60 12.68 14.09
N ARG A 23 8.35 12.22 14.05
CA ARG A 23 7.30 12.84 13.24
C ARG A 23 6.11 13.23 14.11
N ALA A 24 5.58 14.42 13.88
CA ALA A 24 4.33 14.90 14.46
C ALA A 24 3.40 15.44 13.38
N SER A 25 2.10 15.37 13.64
CA SER A 25 1.08 15.98 12.79
C SER A 25 0.17 16.88 13.61
N VAL A 26 -0.08 18.07 13.11
CA VAL A 26 -1.04 19.02 13.68
C VAL A 26 -2.14 19.26 12.67
N VAL A 27 -3.39 19.27 13.14
CA VAL A 27 -4.57 19.55 12.32
C VAL A 27 -5.16 20.88 12.78
N CYS A 28 -5.20 21.84 11.89
CA CYS A 28 -5.76 23.18 12.14
C CYS A 28 -7.17 23.27 11.56
N GLU A 29 -8.08 23.91 12.31
CA GLU A 29 -9.48 24.09 11.86
C GLU A 29 -9.59 25.13 10.73
N THR A 30 -8.73 26.16 10.74
CA THR A 30 -8.76 27.26 9.79
C THR A 30 -7.38 27.58 9.24
N GLU A 31 -7.34 28.29 8.14
CA GLU A 31 -6.11 28.79 7.53
C GLU A 31 -5.38 29.78 8.47
N ASP A 32 -6.13 30.63 9.18
CA ASP A 32 -5.56 31.54 10.17
C ASP A 32 -4.87 30.78 11.31
N ALA A 33 -5.43 29.66 11.75
CA ALA A 33 -4.80 28.80 12.75
C ALA A 33 -3.46 28.23 12.26
N ILE A 34 -3.34 27.87 10.97
CA ILE A 34 -2.08 27.46 10.36
C ILE A 34 -1.05 28.61 10.42
N VAL A 35 -1.46 29.81 10.06
CA VAL A 35 -0.57 31.00 10.09
C VAL A 35 -0.12 31.32 11.52
N HIS A 36 -1.03 31.24 12.50
CA HIS A 36 -0.69 31.45 13.91
C HIS A 36 0.29 30.40 14.42
N LEU A 37 0.04 29.11 14.10
CA LEU A 37 0.93 28.02 14.48
C LEU A 37 2.34 28.22 13.87
N PHE A 38 2.41 28.58 12.58
CA PHE A 38 3.67 28.82 11.90
C PHE A 38 4.47 29.93 12.58
N ARG A 39 3.82 31.07 12.88
CA ARG A 39 4.43 32.18 13.60
C ARG A 39 4.88 31.82 15.01
N ALA A 40 4.10 30.99 15.72
CA ALA A 40 4.47 30.52 17.04
C ALA A 40 5.73 29.65 17.00
N ILE A 41 5.84 28.75 16.02
CA ILE A 41 7.03 27.93 15.78
C ILE A 41 8.23 28.79 15.43
N GLU A 42 8.06 29.80 14.56
CA GLU A 42 9.12 30.72 14.14
C GLU A 42 9.63 31.59 15.32
N ALA A 43 8.77 31.91 16.26
CA ALA A 43 9.09 32.72 17.42
C ALA A 43 9.66 31.93 18.61
N ASP A 44 9.61 30.59 18.59
CA ASP A 44 10.10 29.76 19.69
C ASP A 44 11.63 29.64 19.65
N PRO A 45 12.36 30.10 20.69
CA PRO A 45 13.83 30.08 20.70
C PRO A 45 14.42 28.67 20.72
N ASN A 46 13.62 27.65 21.03
CA ASN A 46 14.04 26.24 21.04
C ASN A 46 13.80 25.52 19.72
N ILE A 47 13.21 26.17 18.73
CA ILE A 47 12.89 25.57 17.46
C ILE A 47 13.55 26.35 16.32
N ASP A 48 14.43 25.70 15.59
CA ASP A 48 14.97 26.23 14.34
C ASP A 48 14.26 25.59 13.14
N ILE A 49 13.64 26.40 12.28
CA ILE A 49 13.03 25.89 11.05
C ILE A 49 14.14 25.63 10.03
N VAL A 50 14.36 24.35 9.71
CA VAL A 50 15.41 23.90 8.78
C VAL A 50 14.91 23.93 7.33
N ARG A 51 13.67 23.53 7.11
CA ARG A 51 13.07 23.41 5.78
C ARG A 51 11.56 23.50 5.86
N VAL A 52 10.96 24.19 4.89
CA VAL A 52 9.50 24.21 4.71
C VAL A 52 9.16 23.80 3.28
N LYS A 53 8.21 22.89 3.14
CA LYS A 53 7.56 22.56 1.88
C LYS A 53 6.08 22.91 2.00
N ASN A 54 5.67 24.00 1.36
CA ASN A 54 4.26 24.32 1.23
C ASN A 54 3.69 23.53 0.04
N ARG A 55 2.82 22.55 0.32
CA ARG A 55 2.15 21.71 -0.67
C ARG A 55 0.67 22.08 -0.85
N PHE A 56 0.24 23.23 -0.36
CA PHE A 56 -1.10 23.75 -0.64
C PHE A 56 -1.19 24.30 -2.07
N ASN A 57 -0.11 24.92 -2.56
CA ASN A 57 -0.06 25.49 -3.91
C ASN A 57 1.39 25.52 -4.46
N PRO A 58 1.74 24.73 -5.46
CA PRO A 58 0.89 23.69 -6.05
C PRO A 58 0.72 22.48 -5.12
N PRO A 59 -0.40 21.76 -5.19
CA PRO A 59 -0.53 20.47 -4.51
C PRO A 59 0.42 19.45 -5.12
N LEU A 60 0.64 18.32 -4.41
CA LEU A 60 1.31 17.18 -5.00
C LEU A 60 0.46 16.61 -6.16
N PHE A 61 1.10 15.85 -7.05
CA PHE A 61 0.44 15.24 -8.22
C PHE A 61 -0.83 14.43 -7.88
N ASN A 62 -0.88 13.86 -6.67
CA ASN A 62 -2.02 13.12 -6.14
C ASN A 62 -3.07 14.01 -5.43
N GLY A 63 -2.96 15.33 -5.54
CA GLY A 63 -3.86 16.29 -4.91
C GLY A 63 -3.62 16.52 -3.41
N TYR A 64 -2.63 15.85 -2.81
CA TYR A 64 -2.32 15.99 -1.39
C TYR A 64 -1.84 17.41 -1.04
N ARG A 65 -2.36 17.96 0.06
CA ARG A 65 -2.12 19.34 0.49
C ARG A 65 -1.83 19.40 1.98
N ASP A 66 -0.65 19.91 2.33
CA ASP A 66 -0.24 20.20 3.71
C ASP A 66 0.95 21.17 3.71
N ILE A 67 1.45 21.50 4.89
CA ILE A 67 2.79 22.05 5.07
C ILE A 67 3.65 20.98 5.73
N LEU A 68 4.74 20.62 5.09
CA LEU A 68 5.78 19.75 5.64
C LEU A 68 6.96 20.60 6.09
N MET A 69 7.26 20.55 7.39
CA MET A 69 8.39 21.26 7.98
C MET A 69 9.41 20.25 8.53
N ASN A 70 10.69 20.50 8.27
CA ASN A 70 11.74 19.91 9.05
C ASN A 70 12.20 20.98 10.06
N VAL A 71 12.14 20.63 11.33
CA VAL A 71 12.48 21.52 12.44
C VAL A 71 13.55 20.88 13.31
N ALA A 72 14.48 21.68 13.80
CA ALA A 72 15.45 21.28 14.80
C ALA A 72 14.97 21.77 16.17
N VAL A 73 14.60 20.84 17.04
CA VAL A 73 14.11 21.14 18.39
C VAL A 73 15.25 20.98 19.39
N LYS A 74 15.54 22.03 20.14
CA LYS A 74 16.56 22.04 21.18
C LYS A 74 15.97 21.55 22.49
N VAL A 75 16.51 20.47 23.01
CA VAL A 75 16.18 19.91 24.32
C VAL A 75 17.47 19.84 25.13
N GLU A 76 17.56 20.62 26.18
CA GLU A 76 18.80 20.78 26.95
C GLU A 76 19.97 21.22 26.05
N ASN A 77 20.99 20.35 25.90
CA ASN A 77 22.17 20.62 25.07
C ASN A 77 22.19 19.84 23.76
N VAL A 78 21.06 19.24 23.36
CA VAL A 78 20.96 18.41 22.17
C VAL A 78 19.90 18.99 21.23
N SER A 79 20.21 19.01 19.94
CA SER A 79 19.26 19.39 18.89
C SER A 79 18.76 18.13 18.17
N HIS A 80 17.44 17.97 18.13
CA HIS A 80 16.76 16.84 17.49
C HIS A 80 16.07 17.32 16.21
N LEU A 81 16.38 16.67 15.09
CA LEU A 81 15.72 16.96 13.83
C LEU A 81 14.41 16.18 13.75
N CYS A 82 13.31 16.89 13.54
CA CYS A 82 11.95 16.36 13.52
C CYS A 82 11.24 16.76 12.22
N GLU A 83 10.28 15.93 11.81
CA GLU A 83 9.33 16.25 10.75
C GLU A 83 7.99 16.64 11.35
N LEU A 84 7.49 17.82 11.01
CA LEU A 84 6.18 18.32 11.41
C LEU A 84 5.31 18.47 10.16
N GLN A 85 4.14 17.83 10.18
CA GLN A 85 3.12 17.97 9.14
C GLN A 85 1.95 18.80 9.67
N ILE A 86 1.59 19.86 8.95
CA ILE A 86 0.46 20.72 9.31
C ILE A 86 -0.64 20.57 8.26
N HIS A 87 -1.82 20.16 8.71
CA HIS A 87 -2.99 19.89 7.90
C HIS A 87 -4.11 20.86 8.19
N LEU A 88 -4.97 21.09 7.19
CA LEU A 88 -6.25 21.78 7.36
C LEU A 88 -7.35 20.72 7.53
N THR A 89 -8.21 20.89 8.55
CA THR A 89 -9.30 19.95 8.86
C THR A 89 -10.21 19.67 7.66
N ALA A 90 -10.58 20.72 6.92
CA ALA A 90 -11.43 20.60 5.73
C ALA A 90 -10.81 19.68 4.66
N ILE A 91 -9.48 19.72 4.50
CA ILE A 91 -8.76 18.86 3.56
C ILE A 91 -8.60 17.45 4.13
N LYS A 92 -8.22 17.34 5.41
CA LYS A 92 -8.00 16.03 6.05
C LYS A 92 -9.26 15.18 6.18
N LYS A 93 -10.43 15.82 6.31
CA LYS A 93 -11.74 15.15 6.34
C LYS A 93 -12.35 14.94 4.95
N SER A 94 -11.75 15.48 3.90
CA SER A 94 -12.27 15.28 2.55
C SER A 94 -12.04 13.84 2.08
N GLU A 95 -13.05 13.25 1.49
CA GLU A 95 -13.03 11.89 0.94
C GLU A 95 -11.84 11.63 -0.02
N PRO A 96 -11.39 12.61 -0.84
CA PRO A 96 -10.23 12.44 -1.70
C PRO A 96 -8.92 12.09 -1.00
N MET A 97 -8.78 12.34 0.32
CA MET A 97 -7.50 12.15 0.98
C MET A 97 -7.12 10.69 1.20
N HIS A 98 -8.08 9.81 1.47
CA HIS A 98 -7.82 8.37 1.56
C HIS A 98 -7.49 7.79 0.17
N LYS A 99 -8.22 8.23 -0.87
CA LYS A 99 -7.93 7.89 -2.26
C LYS A 99 -6.56 8.42 -2.69
N SER A 100 -6.21 9.65 -2.30
CA SER A 100 -4.93 10.28 -2.56
C SER A 100 -3.73 9.52 -1.97
N HIS A 101 -3.86 8.94 -0.77
CA HIS A 101 -2.79 8.14 -0.18
C HIS A 101 -2.56 6.84 -0.95
N ALA A 102 -3.61 6.16 -1.35
CA ALA A 102 -3.52 4.95 -2.14
C ALA A 102 -2.92 5.19 -3.53
N VAL A 103 -3.32 6.29 -4.19
CA VAL A 103 -2.71 6.75 -5.44
C VAL A 103 -1.20 7.00 -5.24
N TYR A 104 -0.82 7.66 -4.13
CA TYR A 104 0.59 7.86 -3.80
C TYR A 104 1.35 6.54 -3.62
N GLU A 105 0.84 5.60 -2.84
CA GLU A 105 1.48 4.30 -2.61
C GLU A 105 1.56 3.48 -3.91
N PHE A 106 0.55 3.53 -4.76
CA PHE A 106 0.58 2.93 -6.09
C PHE A 106 1.73 3.51 -6.92
N PHE A 107 1.79 4.82 -7.11
CA PHE A 107 2.86 5.45 -7.87
C PHE A 107 4.24 5.27 -7.22
N ARG A 108 4.31 5.26 -5.89
CA ARG A 108 5.56 4.95 -5.19
C ARG A 108 6.10 3.58 -5.55
N SER A 109 5.24 2.59 -5.83
CA SER A 109 5.67 1.25 -6.23
C SER A 109 6.49 1.25 -7.53
N PHE A 110 6.27 2.20 -8.43
CA PHE A 110 7.07 2.37 -9.65
C PHE A 110 8.53 2.69 -9.38
N PHE A 111 8.83 3.36 -8.26
CA PHE A 111 10.17 3.81 -7.89
C PHE A 111 10.89 2.85 -6.93
N LEU A 112 10.34 1.64 -6.72
CA LEU A 112 11.00 0.62 -5.90
C LEU A 112 11.90 -0.26 -6.75
N GLY A 113 13.09 -0.59 -6.21
CA GLY A 113 14.07 -1.46 -6.88
C GLY A 113 15.28 -0.69 -7.38
N ASN A 114 16.05 -1.32 -8.28
CA ASN A 114 17.19 -0.70 -8.91
C ASN A 114 16.78 0.25 -10.06
N ALA A 115 17.71 1.05 -10.57
CA ALA A 115 17.43 2.05 -11.61
C ALA A 115 16.84 1.43 -12.88
N GLU A 116 17.32 0.27 -13.30
CA GLU A 116 16.84 -0.43 -14.50
C GLU A 116 15.37 -0.87 -14.35
N ALA A 117 15.00 -1.43 -13.20
CA ALA A 117 13.61 -1.82 -12.92
C ALA A 117 12.66 -0.62 -12.83
N VAL A 118 13.14 0.52 -12.34
CA VAL A 118 12.39 1.78 -12.33
C VAL A 118 12.18 2.29 -13.75
N GLU A 119 13.25 2.34 -14.56
CA GLU A 119 13.21 2.78 -15.94
C GLU A 119 12.23 1.94 -16.77
N GLN A 120 12.33 0.61 -16.70
CA GLN A 120 11.41 -0.30 -17.38
C GLN A 120 9.94 -0.06 -17.02
N ARG A 121 9.63 0.17 -15.74
CA ARG A 121 8.25 0.49 -15.31
C ARG A 121 7.78 1.85 -15.80
N LEU A 122 8.65 2.86 -15.78
CA LEU A 122 8.31 4.18 -16.29
C LEU A 122 8.09 4.16 -17.81
N ASP A 123 8.93 3.45 -18.57
CA ASP A 123 8.77 3.27 -20.00
C ASP A 123 7.45 2.56 -20.32
N MET A 124 7.14 1.49 -19.58
CA MET A 124 5.87 0.80 -19.70
C MET A 124 4.70 1.74 -19.39
N PHE A 125 4.77 2.49 -18.28
CA PHE A 125 3.72 3.43 -17.89
C PHE A 125 3.52 4.54 -18.94
N CYS A 126 4.60 5.10 -19.48
CA CYS A 126 4.54 6.13 -20.52
C CYS A 126 4.02 5.59 -21.86
N ALA A 127 4.16 4.29 -22.11
CA ALA A 127 3.63 3.65 -23.30
C ALA A 127 2.13 3.30 -23.19
N LEU A 128 1.53 3.39 -22.00
CA LEU A 128 0.11 3.12 -21.81
C LEU A 128 -0.74 4.24 -22.43
N PRO A 129 -1.80 3.89 -23.17
CA PRO A 129 -2.78 4.86 -23.67
C PRO A 129 -3.71 5.35 -22.54
N VAL A 130 -3.11 5.93 -21.48
CA VAL A 130 -3.84 6.31 -20.25
C VAL A 130 -4.86 7.42 -20.51
N ASP A 131 -4.66 8.20 -21.55
CA ASP A 131 -5.61 9.25 -21.97
C ASP A 131 -6.96 8.68 -22.42
N ASP A 132 -7.02 7.38 -22.73
CA ASP A 132 -8.23 6.69 -23.15
C ASP A 132 -8.91 5.91 -22.02
N ALA A 133 -8.25 5.68 -20.87
CA ALA A 133 -8.82 4.97 -19.73
C ALA A 133 -9.86 5.84 -19.02
N LYS A 134 -11.14 5.50 -19.15
CA LYS A 134 -12.27 6.27 -18.63
C LYS A 134 -12.71 5.82 -17.25
N ASP A 135 -12.34 4.62 -16.84
CA ASP A 135 -12.71 4.01 -15.57
C ASP A 135 -11.67 3.00 -15.05
N ALA A 136 -11.94 2.41 -13.89
CA ALA A 136 -11.04 1.45 -13.26
C ALA A 136 -10.89 0.15 -14.06
N ASP A 137 -11.94 -0.28 -14.78
CA ASP A 137 -11.90 -1.50 -15.58
C ASP A 137 -10.96 -1.35 -16.76
N GLU A 138 -11.03 -0.22 -17.48
CA GLU A 138 -10.10 0.08 -18.58
C GLU A 138 -8.65 0.17 -18.07
N LEU A 139 -8.41 0.79 -16.92
CA LEU A 139 -7.08 0.82 -16.31
C LEU A 139 -6.55 -0.59 -16.01
N VAL A 140 -7.39 -1.47 -15.46
CA VAL A 140 -7.01 -2.87 -15.18
C VAL A 140 -6.64 -3.59 -16.48
N GLU A 141 -7.45 -3.48 -17.55
CA GLU A 141 -7.15 -4.10 -18.85
C GLU A 141 -5.82 -3.62 -19.43
N VAL A 142 -5.60 -2.30 -19.40
CA VAL A 142 -4.37 -1.70 -19.90
C VAL A 142 -3.16 -2.21 -19.10
N MET A 143 -3.24 -2.24 -17.78
CA MET A 143 -2.15 -2.74 -16.92
C MET A 143 -1.87 -4.22 -17.13
N LEU A 144 -2.89 -5.06 -17.28
CA LEU A 144 -2.72 -6.48 -17.57
C LEU A 144 -2.12 -6.72 -18.95
N GLY A 145 -2.53 -5.92 -19.95
CA GLY A 145 -2.02 -6.00 -21.31
C GLY A 145 -0.58 -5.49 -21.49
N SER A 146 -0.07 -4.70 -20.54
CA SER A 146 1.25 -4.08 -20.63
C SER A 146 2.42 -4.98 -20.24
N GLY A 147 2.18 -6.17 -19.70
CA GLY A 147 3.22 -7.04 -19.13
C GLY A 147 3.74 -6.56 -17.76
N ALA A 148 2.91 -5.85 -17.00
CA ALA A 148 3.23 -5.38 -15.66
C ALA A 148 3.73 -6.51 -14.76
N ASP A 149 4.80 -6.26 -14.00
CA ASP A 149 5.34 -7.22 -13.05
C ASP A 149 4.38 -7.43 -11.84
N ALA A 150 4.53 -8.56 -11.12
CA ALA A 150 3.68 -8.90 -9.99
C ALA A 150 3.64 -7.80 -8.91
N LYS A 151 4.74 -7.08 -8.71
CA LYS A 151 4.85 -6.01 -7.70
C LYS A 151 4.00 -4.79 -8.08
N LEU A 152 3.99 -4.45 -9.36
CA LEU A 152 3.17 -3.37 -9.89
C LEU A 152 1.68 -3.74 -9.84
N LEU A 153 1.35 -5.00 -10.17
CA LEU A 153 -0.01 -5.53 -10.06
C LEU A 153 -0.49 -5.60 -8.60
N ASP A 154 0.39 -5.93 -7.64
CA ASP A 154 0.07 -5.84 -6.21
C ASP A 154 -0.21 -4.39 -5.78
N GLY A 155 0.56 -3.42 -6.26
CA GLY A 155 0.30 -2.00 -6.05
C GLY A 155 -1.06 -1.56 -6.62
N LEU A 156 -1.42 -2.05 -7.81
CA LEU A 156 -2.72 -1.82 -8.42
C LEU A 156 -3.86 -2.42 -7.58
N CYS A 157 -3.69 -3.66 -7.07
CA CYS A 157 -4.67 -4.25 -6.15
C CYS A 157 -4.88 -3.39 -4.91
N ALA A 158 -3.81 -2.88 -4.30
CA ALA A 158 -3.92 -2.00 -3.13
C ALA A 158 -4.68 -0.70 -3.45
N LEU A 159 -4.43 -0.10 -4.62
CA LEU A 159 -5.16 1.07 -5.10
C LEU A 159 -6.66 0.74 -5.29
N LEU A 160 -6.98 -0.30 -6.04
CA LEU A 160 -8.36 -0.72 -6.33
C LEU A 160 -9.13 -1.03 -5.04
N THR A 161 -8.50 -1.72 -4.08
CA THR A 161 -9.09 -1.98 -2.74
C THR A 161 -9.43 -0.67 -2.04
N SER A 162 -8.54 0.32 -2.08
CA SER A 162 -8.76 1.61 -1.39
C SER A 162 -9.90 2.45 -1.98
N ILE A 163 -10.20 2.25 -3.26
CA ILE A 163 -11.33 2.90 -3.95
C ILE A 163 -12.56 2.00 -4.04
N GLN A 164 -12.53 0.84 -3.35
CA GLN A 164 -13.64 -0.13 -3.28
C GLN A 164 -14.01 -0.78 -4.61
N GLU A 165 -13.06 -0.90 -5.54
CA GLU A 165 -13.22 -1.57 -6.83
C GLU A 165 -12.88 -3.07 -6.73
N SER A 166 -13.67 -3.82 -5.94
CA SER A 166 -13.41 -5.25 -5.65
C SER A 166 -13.41 -6.12 -6.90
N ALA A 167 -14.19 -5.79 -7.92
CA ALA A 167 -14.20 -6.53 -9.18
C ALA A 167 -12.85 -6.41 -9.90
N GLY A 168 -12.29 -5.20 -9.95
CA GLY A 168 -10.96 -4.95 -10.50
C GLY A 168 -9.87 -5.70 -9.74
N VAL A 169 -9.95 -5.75 -8.39
CA VAL A 169 -9.00 -6.53 -7.56
C VAL A 169 -9.04 -8.00 -7.93
N VAL A 170 -10.24 -8.60 -8.04
CA VAL A 170 -10.39 -10.01 -8.43
C VAL A 170 -9.74 -10.27 -9.79
N LYS A 171 -10.01 -9.44 -10.78
CA LYS A 171 -9.47 -9.58 -12.14
C LYS A 171 -7.93 -9.54 -12.16
N VAL A 172 -7.33 -8.62 -11.43
CA VAL A 172 -5.86 -8.55 -11.29
C VAL A 172 -5.32 -9.78 -10.55
N ARG A 173 -5.98 -10.24 -9.48
CA ARG A 173 -5.56 -11.45 -8.73
C ARG A 173 -5.69 -12.73 -9.55
N GLU A 174 -6.73 -12.87 -10.40
CA GLU A 174 -6.86 -13.98 -11.36
C GLU A 174 -5.68 -14.00 -12.35
N ALA A 175 -5.28 -12.85 -12.86
CA ALA A 175 -4.15 -12.74 -13.77
C ALA A 175 -2.81 -13.07 -13.07
N ILE A 176 -2.60 -12.58 -11.85
CA ILE A 176 -1.41 -12.93 -11.04
C ILE A 176 -1.35 -14.44 -10.80
N LEU A 177 -2.49 -15.07 -10.46
CA LEU A 177 -2.55 -16.52 -10.27
C LEU A 177 -2.18 -17.28 -11.56
N ALA A 178 -2.78 -16.91 -12.69
CA ALA A 178 -2.52 -17.54 -13.97
C ALA A 178 -1.03 -17.45 -14.37
N GLU A 179 -0.42 -16.30 -14.19
CA GLU A 179 1.01 -16.09 -14.45
C GLU A 179 1.88 -16.90 -13.48
N THR A 180 1.52 -16.92 -12.18
CA THR A 180 2.22 -17.68 -11.17
C THR A 180 2.17 -19.18 -11.44
N GLU A 181 0.99 -19.71 -11.83
CA GLU A 181 0.84 -21.11 -12.19
C GLU A 181 1.64 -21.48 -13.44
N ARG A 182 1.72 -20.57 -14.40
CA ARG A 182 2.52 -20.75 -15.61
C ARG A 182 4.02 -20.77 -15.30
N ALA A 183 4.49 -19.89 -14.41
CA ALA A 183 5.91 -19.75 -14.09
C ALA A 183 6.43 -20.82 -13.12
N PHE A 184 5.65 -21.18 -12.10
CA PHE A 184 6.08 -22.02 -10.98
C PHE A 184 5.30 -23.32 -10.87
N GLY A 185 4.19 -23.47 -11.60
CA GLY A 185 3.28 -24.61 -11.54
C GLY A 185 2.13 -24.43 -10.55
N ALA A 186 0.98 -25.04 -10.86
CA ALA A 186 -0.27 -24.89 -10.12
C ALA A 186 -0.24 -25.41 -8.67
N LYS A 187 0.78 -26.19 -8.31
CA LYS A 187 0.98 -26.72 -6.96
C LYS A 187 2.16 -26.08 -6.24
N SER A 188 2.76 -25.03 -6.78
CA SER A 188 3.87 -24.34 -6.14
C SER A 188 3.41 -23.58 -4.89
N ARG A 189 4.38 -23.28 -4.01
CA ARG A 189 4.14 -22.41 -2.85
C ARG A 189 3.60 -21.04 -3.28
N GLU A 190 4.16 -20.49 -4.36
CA GLU A 190 3.77 -19.21 -4.96
C GLU A 190 2.31 -19.25 -5.42
N ALA A 191 1.87 -20.36 -6.06
CA ALA A 191 0.47 -20.54 -6.43
C ALA A 191 -0.44 -20.64 -5.20
N GLY A 192 0.01 -21.27 -4.11
CA GLY A 192 -0.71 -21.30 -2.83
C GLY A 192 -0.96 -19.89 -2.28
N VAL A 193 0.06 -19.02 -2.28
CA VAL A 193 -0.06 -17.63 -1.84
C VAL A 193 -0.99 -16.83 -2.77
N ALA A 194 -0.87 -17.00 -4.08
CA ALA A 194 -1.73 -16.32 -5.05
C ALA A 194 -3.21 -16.75 -4.88
N LEU A 195 -3.47 -18.04 -4.67
CA LEU A 195 -4.81 -18.56 -4.38
C LEU A 195 -5.40 -18.01 -3.09
N TRP A 196 -4.60 -17.91 -2.04
CA TRP A 196 -5.05 -17.31 -0.77
C TRP A 196 -5.45 -15.84 -0.93
N ASN A 197 -4.64 -15.06 -1.64
CA ASN A 197 -4.94 -13.66 -1.94
C ASN A 197 -6.20 -13.51 -2.83
N LEU A 198 -6.37 -14.41 -3.80
CA LEU A 198 -7.56 -14.43 -4.66
C LEU A 198 -8.82 -14.82 -3.88
N GLY A 199 -8.72 -15.79 -2.97
CA GLY A 199 -9.83 -16.18 -2.09
C GLY A 199 -10.32 -15.03 -1.22
N ASN A 200 -9.40 -14.23 -0.66
CA ASN A 200 -9.75 -13.01 0.07
C ASN A 200 -10.44 -12.00 -0.84
N ALA A 201 -9.93 -11.77 -2.04
CA ALA A 201 -10.54 -10.83 -3.00
C ALA A 201 -11.97 -11.26 -3.42
N TYR A 202 -12.21 -12.55 -3.60
CA TYR A 202 -13.58 -13.06 -3.82
C TYR A 202 -14.48 -12.83 -2.61
N GLY A 203 -13.92 -12.94 -1.38
CA GLY A 203 -14.65 -12.60 -0.16
C GLY A 203 -15.10 -11.15 -0.14
N ASP A 204 -14.19 -10.21 -0.47
CA ASP A 204 -14.49 -8.79 -0.55
C ASP A 204 -15.49 -8.44 -1.67
N LEU A 205 -15.52 -9.24 -2.72
CA LEU A 205 -16.52 -9.14 -3.80
C LEU A 205 -17.88 -9.74 -3.42
N GLY A 206 -17.94 -10.62 -2.38
CA GLY A 206 -19.14 -11.36 -1.98
C GLY A 206 -19.36 -12.65 -2.79
N ASP A 207 -18.39 -13.10 -3.61
CA ASP A 207 -18.46 -14.37 -4.32
C ASP A 207 -17.95 -15.50 -3.41
N HIS A 208 -18.81 -15.91 -2.47
CA HIS A 208 -18.48 -16.92 -1.46
C HIS A 208 -18.20 -18.30 -2.06
N ALA A 209 -18.76 -18.62 -3.21
CA ALA A 209 -18.50 -19.89 -3.90
C ALA A 209 -17.06 -19.93 -4.43
N LYS A 210 -16.63 -18.90 -5.13
CA LYS A 210 -15.26 -18.82 -5.64
C LYS A 210 -14.24 -18.61 -4.52
N LYS A 211 -14.61 -17.89 -3.44
CA LYS A 211 -13.81 -17.78 -2.22
C LYS A 211 -13.48 -19.17 -1.66
N ARG A 212 -14.51 -20.02 -1.46
CA ARG A 212 -14.32 -21.42 -1.02
C ARG A 212 -13.40 -22.18 -1.98
N ASP A 213 -13.69 -22.19 -3.28
CA ASP A 213 -12.94 -22.94 -4.28
C ASP A 213 -11.45 -22.53 -4.29
N ALA A 214 -11.14 -21.25 -4.11
CA ALA A 214 -9.77 -20.76 -4.03
C ALA A 214 -9.04 -21.30 -2.77
N PHE A 215 -9.71 -21.28 -1.61
CA PHE A 215 -9.11 -21.82 -0.38
C PHE A 215 -9.02 -23.35 -0.37
N GLU A 216 -9.99 -24.08 -0.94
CA GLU A 216 -9.90 -25.53 -1.13
C GLU A 216 -8.68 -25.93 -1.98
N ARG A 217 -8.30 -25.11 -2.96
CA ARG A 217 -7.10 -25.30 -3.77
C ARG A 217 -5.82 -24.89 -3.02
N ALA A 218 -5.87 -23.85 -2.21
CA ALA A 218 -4.72 -23.35 -1.45
C ALA A 218 -4.32 -24.31 -0.32
N LEU A 219 -5.30 -24.86 0.41
CA LEU A 219 -5.08 -25.68 1.61
C LEU A 219 -4.08 -26.82 1.39
N PRO A 220 -4.23 -27.72 0.42
CA PRO A 220 -3.29 -28.84 0.23
C PRO A 220 -1.88 -28.38 -0.16
N ILE A 221 -1.73 -27.17 -0.71
CA ILE A 221 -0.41 -26.58 -0.98
C ILE A 221 0.24 -26.16 0.32
N TYR A 222 -0.50 -25.47 1.19
CA TYR A 222 0.01 -25.02 2.50
C TYR A 222 0.35 -26.20 3.40
N GLU A 223 -0.52 -27.23 3.48
CA GLU A 223 -0.26 -28.45 4.26
C GLU A 223 1.00 -29.17 3.81
N ARG A 224 1.22 -29.27 2.50
CA ARG A 224 2.42 -29.90 1.96
C ARG A 224 3.69 -29.10 2.27
N GLU A 225 3.64 -27.75 2.19
CA GLU A 225 4.80 -26.88 2.37
C GLU A 225 5.17 -26.68 3.83
N TYR A 226 4.18 -26.65 4.72
CA TYR A 226 4.39 -26.27 6.11
C TYR A 226 4.04 -27.37 7.12
N GLY A 227 3.32 -28.41 6.69
CA GLY A 227 2.75 -29.42 7.57
C GLY A 227 1.35 -29.03 8.07
N SER A 228 0.46 -30.04 8.19
CA SER A 228 -0.96 -29.83 8.53
C SER A 228 -1.17 -29.11 9.87
N ASP A 229 -0.28 -29.32 10.84
CA ASP A 229 -0.39 -28.74 12.19
C ASP A 229 0.35 -27.39 12.33
N SER A 230 0.80 -26.81 11.22
CA SER A 230 1.59 -25.58 11.27
C SER A 230 0.73 -24.32 11.46
N ALA A 231 1.29 -23.30 12.09
CA ALA A 231 0.64 -22.02 12.28
C ALA A 231 0.31 -21.30 10.94
N GLU A 232 1.03 -21.64 9.88
CA GLU A 232 0.85 -21.12 8.53
C GLU A 232 -0.41 -21.67 7.85
N VAL A 233 -0.87 -22.85 8.23
CA VAL A 233 -2.09 -23.49 7.70
C VAL A 233 -3.34 -22.94 8.38
N ALA A 234 -3.28 -22.60 9.67
CA ALA A 234 -4.42 -22.13 10.43
C ALA A 234 -5.21 -20.96 9.80
N PRO A 235 -4.58 -19.91 9.23
CA PRO A 235 -5.32 -18.84 8.54
C PRO A 235 -6.08 -19.33 7.32
N VAL A 236 -5.56 -20.33 6.59
CA VAL A 236 -6.23 -20.89 5.40
C VAL A 236 -7.45 -21.69 5.83
N LEU A 237 -7.32 -22.53 6.87
CA LEU A 237 -8.44 -23.26 7.47
C LEU A 237 -9.52 -22.34 8.00
N GLY A 238 -9.15 -21.28 8.74
CA GLY A 238 -10.10 -20.28 9.24
C GLY A 238 -10.86 -19.57 8.11
N SER A 239 -10.15 -19.21 7.04
CA SER A 239 -10.76 -18.56 5.87
C SER A 239 -11.68 -19.50 5.10
N LEU A 240 -11.31 -20.79 5.00
CA LEU A 240 -12.15 -21.82 4.38
C LEU A 240 -13.40 -22.10 5.22
N GLY A 241 -13.25 -22.22 6.56
CA GLY A 241 -14.39 -22.35 7.47
C GLY A 241 -15.38 -21.20 7.33
N ASN A 242 -14.88 -19.96 7.31
CA ASN A 242 -15.72 -18.80 7.06
C ASN A 242 -16.41 -18.83 5.69
N ALA A 243 -15.74 -19.34 4.64
CA ALA A 243 -16.35 -19.45 3.33
C ALA A 243 -17.49 -20.47 3.30
N TYR A 244 -17.37 -21.58 4.04
CA TYR A 244 -18.46 -22.53 4.20
C TYR A 244 -19.63 -21.96 5.01
N ASP A 245 -19.35 -21.19 6.07
CA ASP A 245 -20.40 -20.51 6.85
C ASP A 245 -21.16 -19.50 5.99
N ASP A 246 -20.46 -18.72 5.19
CA ASP A 246 -21.08 -17.77 4.23
C ASP A 246 -22.03 -18.48 3.26
N LEU A 247 -21.69 -19.72 2.89
CA LEU A 247 -22.50 -20.60 2.02
C LEU A 247 -23.56 -21.40 2.80
N ARG A 248 -23.65 -21.23 4.12
CA ARG A 248 -24.54 -21.98 5.04
C ARG A 248 -24.27 -23.47 5.09
N ASP A 249 -23.07 -23.92 4.76
CA ASP A 249 -22.60 -25.30 4.93
C ASP A 249 -21.94 -25.47 6.31
N HIS A 250 -22.73 -25.35 7.36
CA HIS A 250 -22.23 -25.35 8.75
C HIS A 250 -21.58 -26.67 9.15
N THR A 251 -21.86 -27.76 8.46
CA THR A 251 -21.22 -29.05 8.72
C THR A 251 -19.76 -28.96 8.32
N LYS A 252 -19.48 -28.57 7.08
CA LYS A 252 -18.10 -28.42 6.60
C LYS A 252 -17.35 -27.28 7.29
N ALA A 253 -18.03 -26.20 7.65
CA ALA A 253 -17.44 -25.11 8.41
C ALA A 253 -16.84 -25.63 9.73
N ARG A 254 -17.60 -26.42 10.49
CA ARG A 254 -17.12 -27.01 11.74
C ARG A 254 -15.97 -28.00 11.53
N ASP A 255 -16.13 -28.91 10.56
CA ASP A 255 -15.13 -29.97 10.28
C ASP A 255 -13.78 -29.37 9.83
N THR A 256 -13.78 -28.12 9.33
CA THR A 256 -12.58 -27.39 8.90
C THR A 256 -11.90 -26.65 10.06
N GLN A 257 -12.63 -26.36 11.15
CA GLN A 257 -12.13 -25.62 12.31
C GLN A 257 -11.72 -26.52 13.49
N GLU A 258 -12.12 -27.78 13.52
CA GLU A 258 -11.67 -28.81 14.46
C GLU A 258 -10.33 -29.46 14.02
#